data_41cb7fd50a84d76c79803a66a1e2924f
#
_entry.id   41cb7fd50a84d76c79803a66a1e2924f
#
_cell.length_a   1.000
_cell.length_b   1.000
_cell.length_c   1.000
_cell.angle_alpha   90.00
_cell.angle_beta   90.00
_cell.angle_gamma   90.00
#
_symmetry.space_group_name_H-M   'P 1'
#
loop_
_entity.id
_entity.type
_entity.pdbx_description
1 polymer ?
#
loop_
_entity_poly.entity_id
_entity_poly.type
_entity_poly.pdbx_seq_one_letter_code
_entity_poly.pdbx_strand_id
1 'polypeptide(L)'
;VYYLIVGFLHFIRDLSREKGYLRFSKLRLTGFKSFVDSTDLVISDGLTGVVGPNGCGKSNLLEALRWVMGENRPTAMRGSGMDDVIFSGTASRSAKNFAEVALKIDNSDRSAPAQYAEFSEFEVVRRIARDSGSAFKVNSKDARARDVQMLFADASTGAHSPALVRQGQIAEL
;
A
#
# COMPACT_ATOMS: atom_id res chain seq x y z
N VAL A 1 13.02 -15.14 -7.90
CA VAL A 1 11.83 -14.32 -8.16
C VAL A 1 10.80 -14.42 -7.02
N TYR A 2 10.87 -15.46 -6.18
CA TYR A 2 9.92 -15.74 -5.10
C TYR A 2 10.23 -15.04 -3.76
N TYR A 3 11.42 -14.47 -3.61
CA TYR A 3 11.92 -14.01 -2.31
C TYR A 3 11.55 -12.56 -1.94
N LEU A 4 11.09 -11.75 -2.89
CA LEU A 4 11.00 -10.30 -2.70
C LEU A 4 9.89 -9.88 -1.73
N ILE A 5 8.72 -10.52 -1.82
CA ILE A 5 7.58 -10.15 -0.96
C ILE A 5 7.71 -10.79 0.41
N VAL A 6 8.29 -11.99 0.47
CA VAL A 6 8.62 -12.70 1.72
C VAL A 6 9.63 -11.88 2.56
N GLY A 7 10.70 -11.40 1.92
CA GLY A 7 11.68 -10.54 2.59
C GLY A 7 11.11 -9.21 3.08
N PHE A 8 10.21 -8.60 2.31
CA PHE A 8 9.56 -7.34 2.67
C PHE A 8 8.66 -7.46 3.91
N LEU A 9 7.82 -8.49 3.98
CA LEU A 9 6.94 -8.71 5.13
C LEU A 9 7.71 -9.13 6.38
N HIS A 10 8.77 -9.89 6.23
CA HIS A 10 9.67 -10.22 7.34
C HIS A 10 10.38 -8.98 7.87
N PHE A 11 10.83 -8.10 7.01
CA PHE A 11 11.49 -6.85 7.38
C PHE A 11 10.54 -5.89 8.11
N ILE A 12 9.32 -5.70 7.63
CA ILE A 12 8.28 -4.90 8.33
C ILE A 12 8.03 -5.46 9.73
N ARG A 13 7.97 -6.77 9.89
CA ARG A 13 7.70 -7.36 11.20
C ARG A 13 8.87 -7.25 12.17
N ASP A 14 10.10 -7.45 11.72
CA ASP A 14 11.27 -7.29 12.57
C ASP A 14 11.41 -5.86 13.08
N LEU A 15 11.08 -4.89 12.25
CA LEU A 15 10.99 -3.49 12.65
C LEU A 15 9.82 -3.22 13.61
N SER A 16 8.71 -3.96 13.52
CA SER A 16 7.54 -3.78 14.40
C SER A 16 7.78 -4.21 15.86
N ARG A 17 8.88 -4.87 16.17
CA ARG A 17 9.31 -5.15 17.56
C ARG A 17 9.95 -3.94 18.24
N GLU A 18 10.40 -2.95 17.48
CA GLU A 18 10.86 -1.69 18.02
C GLU A 18 9.67 -0.71 18.12
N LYS A 19 9.58 0.05 19.22
CA LYS A 19 8.47 1.00 19.43
C LYS A 19 8.38 1.99 18.25
N GLY A 20 7.19 2.12 17.67
CA GLY A 20 6.90 3.16 16.69
C GLY A 20 6.57 2.66 15.27
N TYR A 21 6.55 1.37 15.00
CA TYR A 21 6.18 0.85 13.68
C TYR A 21 4.70 0.48 13.57
N LEU A 22 4.08 0.88 12.46
CA LEU A 22 2.69 0.52 12.15
C LEU A 22 2.61 -0.93 11.65
N ARG A 23 1.71 -1.72 12.21
CA ARG A 23 1.44 -3.09 11.77
C ARG A 23 0.31 -3.11 10.75
N PHE A 24 0.61 -3.57 9.55
CA PHE A 24 -0.40 -3.72 8.51
C PHE A 24 -1.14 -5.05 8.70
N SER A 25 -2.46 -5.01 8.71
CA SER A 25 -3.30 -6.20 8.88
C SER A 25 -4.00 -6.62 7.59
N LYS A 26 -4.32 -5.67 6.71
CA LYS A 26 -5.03 -5.97 5.47
C LYS A 26 -4.79 -4.91 4.41
N LEU A 27 -4.61 -5.34 3.18
CA LEU A 27 -4.59 -4.49 1.99
C LEU A 27 -5.74 -4.89 1.07
N ARG A 28 -6.61 -3.94 0.72
CA ARG A 28 -7.68 -4.11 -0.25
C ARG A 28 -7.41 -3.26 -1.48
N LEU A 29 -7.60 -3.85 -2.66
CA LEU A 29 -7.43 -3.18 -3.95
C LEU A 29 -8.71 -3.33 -4.77
N THR A 30 -9.10 -2.27 -5.47
CA THR A 30 -10.24 -2.29 -6.40
C THR A 30 -9.92 -1.40 -7.59
N GLY A 31 -10.01 -1.94 -8.81
CA GLY A 31 -9.75 -1.18 -10.03
C GLY A 31 -8.30 -0.74 -10.22
N PHE A 32 -7.36 -1.24 -9.39
CA PHE A 32 -5.97 -0.86 -9.40
C PHE A 32 -5.15 -1.78 -10.31
N LYS A 33 -4.67 -1.27 -11.45
CA LYS A 33 -3.86 -2.02 -12.43
C LYS A 33 -4.49 -3.37 -12.77
N SER A 34 -3.84 -4.48 -12.45
CA SER A 34 -4.36 -5.83 -12.70
C SER A 34 -5.46 -6.28 -11.74
N PHE A 35 -5.70 -5.56 -10.65
CA PHE A 35 -6.74 -5.87 -9.66
C PHE A 35 -8.05 -5.18 -10.02
N VAL A 36 -8.78 -5.77 -10.96
CA VAL A 36 -10.02 -5.21 -11.53
C VAL A 36 -11.15 -5.21 -10.53
N ASP A 37 -11.35 -6.35 -9.88
CA ASP A 37 -12.36 -6.56 -8.85
C ASP A 37 -11.75 -6.38 -7.47
N SER A 38 -12.60 -6.16 -6.46
CA SER A 38 -12.14 -6.01 -5.09
C SER A 38 -11.37 -7.26 -4.64
N THR A 39 -10.12 -7.07 -4.28
CA THR A 39 -9.21 -8.13 -3.86
C THR A 39 -8.64 -7.79 -2.49
N ASP A 40 -8.79 -8.69 -1.56
CA ASP A 40 -8.27 -8.58 -0.20
C ASP A 40 -7.01 -9.42 -0.03
N LEU A 41 -5.95 -8.81 0.48
CA LEU A 41 -4.76 -9.48 0.97
C LEU A 41 -4.73 -9.32 2.51
N VAL A 42 -4.93 -10.41 3.21
CA VAL A 42 -4.76 -10.45 4.67
C VAL A 42 -3.27 -10.59 4.98
N ILE A 43 -2.77 -9.71 5.83
CA ILE A 43 -1.39 -9.74 6.32
C ILE A 43 -1.46 -10.29 7.74
N SER A 44 -1.09 -11.57 7.88
CA SER A 44 -1.11 -12.27 9.16
C SER A 44 0.14 -11.96 9.99
N ASP A 45 0.06 -12.25 11.27
CA ASP A 45 1.24 -12.26 12.13
C ASP A 45 2.27 -13.27 11.59
N GLY A 46 3.53 -12.89 11.56
CA GLY A 46 4.58 -13.66 10.95
C GLY A 46 4.85 -13.23 9.51
N LEU A 47 5.45 -14.11 8.76
CA LEU A 47 5.80 -13.89 7.39
C LEU A 47 4.62 -14.22 6.47
N THR A 48 4.06 -13.21 5.81
CA THR A 48 3.07 -13.41 4.75
C THR A 48 3.76 -13.32 3.38
N GLY A 49 3.82 -14.43 2.64
CA GLY A 49 4.38 -14.49 1.29
C GLY A 49 3.31 -14.42 0.21
N VAL A 50 3.55 -13.64 -0.84
CA VAL A 50 2.73 -13.66 -2.06
C VAL A 50 3.50 -14.34 -3.16
N VAL A 51 3.00 -15.49 -3.61
CA VAL A 51 3.60 -16.30 -4.66
C VAL A 51 2.68 -16.36 -5.90
N GLY A 52 3.27 -16.50 -7.06
CA GLY A 52 2.52 -16.62 -8.29
C GLY A 52 3.43 -16.51 -9.52
N PRO A 53 2.94 -16.87 -10.73
CA PRO A 53 3.69 -16.79 -11.97
C PRO A 53 4.10 -15.34 -12.31
N ASN A 54 5.04 -15.19 -13.26
CA ASN A 54 5.41 -13.87 -13.75
C ASN A 54 4.21 -13.20 -14.44
N GLY A 55 4.05 -11.91 -14.23
CA GLY A 55 2.95 -11.14 -14.83
C GLY A 55 1.61 -11.18 -14.06
N CYS A 56 1.45 -11.99 -13.00
CA CYS A 56 0.18 -12.10 -12.25
C CYS A 56 -0.14 -10.92 -11.32
N GLY A 57 0.66 -9.86 -11.34
CA GLY A 57 0.36 -8.64 -10.55
C GLY A 57 1.09 -8.50 -9.23
N LYS A 58 2.04 -9.40 -8.87
CA LYS A 58 2.81 -9.29 -7.61
C LYS A 58 3.43 -7.90 -7.37
N SER A 59 4.06 -7.34 -8.41
CA SER A 59 4.64 -5.99 -8.33
C SER A 59 3.59 -4.90 -8.16
N ASN A 60 2.38 -5.11 -8.66
CA ASN A 60 1.29 -4.15 -8.50
C ASN A 60 0.79 -4.07 -7.05
N LEU A 61 0.93 -5.15 -6.25
CA LEU A 61 0.65 -5.11 -4.80
C LEU A 61 1.61 -4.17 -4.08
N LEU A 62 2.91 -4.26 -4.38
CA LEU A 62 3.91 -3.37 -3.79
C LEU A 62 3.69 -1.91 -4.20
N GLU A 63 3.31 -1.69 -5.45
CA GLU A 63 2.98 -0.35 -5.94
C GLU A 63 1.71 0.19 -5.27
N ALA A 64 0.67 -0.62 -5.09
CA ALA A 64 -0.53 -0.24 -4.37
C ALA A 64 -0.23 0.16 -2.92
N LEU A 65 0.64 -0.60 -2.24
CA LEU A 65 1.07 -0.28 -0.88
C LEU A 65 1.79 1.08 -0.82
N ARG A 66 2.76 1.31 -1.71
CA ARG A 66 3.44 2.61 -1.80
C ARG A 66 2.47 3.74 -2.12
N TRP A 67 1.55 3.47 -3.03
CA TRP A 67 0.59 4.46 -3.48
C TRP A 67 -0.35 4.91 -2.35
N VAL A 68 -0.90 3.98 -1.56
CA VAL A 68 -1.77 4.33 -0.42
C VAL A 68 -0.99 5.03 0.71
N MET A 69 0.31 4.77 0.84
CA MET A 69 1.20 5.45 1.79
C MET A 69 1.66 6.85 1.32
N GLY A 70 1.18 7.33 0.18
CA GLY A 70 1.40 8.70 -0.26
C GLY A 70 2.42 8.91 -1.40
N GLU A 71 2.85 7.85 -2.10
CA GLU A 71 3.68 8.02 -3.29
C GLU A 71 2.90 8.78 -4.37
N ASN A 72 3.47 9.89 -4.85
CA ASN A 72 2.85 10.79 -5.81
C ASN A 72 3.57 10.85 -7.16
N ARG A 73 4.68 10.12 -7.33
CA ARG A 73 5.42 10.12 -8.59
C ARG A 73 4.87 9.04 -9.52
N PRO A 74 4.35 9.41 -10.72
CA PRO A 74 3.86 8.43 -11.69
C PRO A 74 4.90 7.38 -12.08
N THR A 75 6.16 7.79 -12.22
CA THR A 75 7.29 6.91 -12.56
C THR A 75 7.53 5.83 -11.49
N ALA A 76 7.26 6.12 -10.21
CA ALA A 76 7.33 5.13 -9.15
C ALA A 76 6.23 4.07 -9.27
N MET A 77 5.12 4.43 -9.95
CA MET A 77 4.00 3.54 -10.27
C MET A 77 4.13 2.95 -11.68
N ARG A 78 5.28 3.05 -12.33
CA ARG A 78 5.52 2.60 -13.72
C ARG A 78 4.49 3.15 -14.70
N GLY A 79 4.08 4.41 -14.51
CA GLY A 79 3.13 5.12 -15.34
C GLY A 79 3.67 6.48 -15.81
N SER A 80 3.01 7.08 -16.76
CA SER A 80 3.24 8.45 -17.27
C SER A 80 2.38 9.47 -16.51
N GLY A 81 1.21 9.04 -16.02
CA GLY A 81 0.30 9.81 -15.19
C GLY A 81 -0.16 9.02 -13.98
N MET A 82 -0.72 9.72 -12.99
CA MET A 82 -1.27 9.04 -11.80
C MET A 82 -2.50 8.20 -12.15
N ASP A 83 -3.22 8.54 -13.19
CA ASP A 83 -4.40 7.81 -13.67
C ASP A 83 -4.05 6.43 -14.26
N ASP A 84 -2.77 6.19 -14.61
CA ASP A 84 -2.28 4.91 -15.10
C ASP A 84 -2.38 3.79 -14.05
N VAL A 85 -2.67 4.11 -12.80
CA VAL A 85 -2.99 3.11 -11.78
C VAL A 85 -4.41 2.56 -11.96
N ILE A 86 -5.30 3.25 -12.67
CA ILE A 86 -6.66 2.80 -12.94
C ILE A 86 -6.63 1.74 -14.04
N PHE A 87 -7.33 0.62 -13.82
CA PHE A 87 -7.43 -0.43 -14.83
C PHE A 87 -7.99 0.12 -16.15
N SER A 88 -7.19 0.03 -17.21
CA SER A 88 -7.49 0.61 -18.53
C SER A 88 -8.39 -0.25 -19.41
N GLY A 89 -8.75 -1.46 -18.95
CA GLY A 89 -9.52 -2.41 -19.72
C GLY A 89 -8.65 -3.43 -20.46
N THR A 90 -9.30 -4.46 -20.96
CA THR A 90 -8.76 -5.50 -21.87
C THR A 90 -9.80 -5.80 -22.94
N ALA A 91 -9.47 -6.65 -23.89
CA ALA A 91 -10.43 -7.10 -24.89
C ALA A 91 -11.70 -7.76 -24.30
N SER A 92 -11.60 -8.32 -23.09
CA SER A 92 -12.70 -9.05 -22.42
C SER A 92 -13.27 -8.32 -21.19
N ARG A 93 -12.66 -7.22 -20.75
CA ARG A 93 -13.08 -6.47 -19.53
C ARG A 93 -13.06 -4.98 -19.77
N SER A 94 -14.16 -4.32 -19.46
CA SER A 94 -14.25 -2.85 -19.56
C SER A 94 -13.31 -2.14 -18.59
N ALA A 95 -12.80 -0.99 -19.03
CA ALA A 95 -12.03 -0.11 -18.17
C ALA A 95 -12.80 0.29 -16.91
N LYS A 96 -12.09 0.58 -15.84
CA LYS A 96 -12.66 1.16 -14.62
C LYS A 96 -12.60 2.69 -14.66
N ASN A 97 -13.49 3.33 -13.92
CA ASN A 97 -13.51 4.78 -13.79
C ASN A 97 -12.71 5.27 -12.57
N PHE A 98 -12.34 4.36 -11.68
CA PHE A 98 -11.57 4.66 -10.48
C PHE A 98 -10.68 3.48 -10.08
N ALA A 99 -9.66 3.79 -9.30
CA ALA A 99 -8.91 2.83 -8.51
C ALA A 99 -8.97 3.24 -7.04
N GLU A 100 -9.04 2.25 -6.15
CA GLU A 100 -9.06 2.42 -4.71
C GLU A 100 -8.15 1.40 -4.04
N VAL A 101 -7.35 1.88 -3.10
CA VAL A 101 -6.54 1.03 -2.23
C VAL A 101 -6.82 1.42 -0.79
N ALA A 102 -7.19 0.45 0.03
CA ALA A 102 -7.40 0.60 1.46
C ALA A 102 -6.36 -0.23 2.21
N LEU A 103 -5.68 0.38 3.17
CA LEU A 103 -4.70 -0.24 4.04
C LEU A 103 -5.20 -0.18 5.48
N LYS A 104 -5.44 -1.35 6.06
CA LYS A 104 -5.86 -1.52 7.43
C LYS A 104 -4.64 -1.69 8.33
N ILE A 105 -4.62 -0.97 9.43
CA ILE A 105 -3.50 -0.89 10.34
C ILE A 105 -3.97 -1.33 11.72
N ASP A 106 -3.31 -2.33 12.27
CA ASP A 106 -3.47 -2.74 13.65
C ASP A 106 -2.66 -1.80 14.56
N ASN A 107 -3.34 -1.18 15.50
CA ASN A 107 -2.79 -0.27 16.50
C ASN A 107 -3.20 -0.73 17.92
N SER A 108 -3.30 -2.02 18.14
CA SER A 108 -3.67 -2.59 19.46
C SER A 108 -2.64 -2.24 20.53
N ASP A 109 -1.39 -2.01 20.16
CA ASP A 109 -0.30 -1.55 21.05
C ASP A 109 -0.25 -0.03 21.24
N ARG A 110 -1.15 0.73 20.60
CA ARG A 110 -1.24 2.19 20.69
C ARG A 110 0.05 2.93 20.26
N SER A 111 0.82 2.35 19.36
CA SER A 111 2.09 2.92 18.86
C SER A 111 1.91 4.00 17.79
N ALA A 112 0.73 4.14 17.22
CA ALA A 112 0.43 5.16 16.22
C ALA A 112 0.51 6.59 16.80
N PRO A 113 0.76 7.61 15.96
CA PRO A 113 0.76 9.01 16.37
C PRO A 113 -0.47 9.40 17.19
N ALA A 114 -0.32 10.40 18.08
CA ALA A 114 -1.32 10.78 19.09
C ALA A 114 -2.75 10.96 18.54
N GLN A 115 -2.89 11.47 17.33
CA GLN A 115 -4.20 11.66 16.68
C GLN A 115 -4.94 10.35 16.36
N TYR A 116 -4.23 9.21 16.36
CA TYR A 116 -4.78 7.86 16.10
C TYR A 116 -4.64 6.93 17.31
N ALA A 117 -4.04 7.38 18.42
CA ALA A 117 -3.75 6.56 19.59
C ALA A 117 -4.99 5.95 20.24
N GLU A 118 -6.16 6.58 20.12
CA GLU A 118 -7.43 6.08 20.67
C GLU A 118 -8.00 4.88 19.88
N PHE A 119 -7.60 4.71 18.63
CA PHE A 119 -8.10 3.62 17.79
C PHE A 119 -7.21 2.37 17.97
N SER A 120 -7.81 1.23 18.27
CA SER A 120 -7.11 -0.06 18.25
C SER A 120 -6.80 -0.54 16.83
N GLU A 121 -7.51 0.01 15.86
CA GLU A 121 -7.36 -0.28 14.45
C GLU A 121 -7.83 0.95 13.67
N PHE A 122 -7.19 1.26 12.56
CA PHE A 122 -7.64 2.31 11.65
C PHE A 122 -7.30 1.97 10.20
N GLU A 123 -7.98 2.62 9.28
CA GLU A 123 -7.86 2.36 7.85
C GLU A 123 -7.47 3.64 7.12
N VAL A 124 -6.48 3.54 6.25
CA VAL A 124 -6.11 4.59 5.30
C VAL A 124 -6.57 4.16 3.92
N VAL A 125 -7.38 4.99 3.28
CA VAL A 125 -7.91 4.76 1.93
C VAL A 125 -7.37 5.83 1.01
N ARG A 126 -6.86 5.44 -0.15
CA ARG A 126 -6.62 6.34 -1.27
C ARG A 126 -7.48 5.93 -2.45
N ARG A 127 -8.17 6.89 -3.02
CA ARG A 127 -8.97 6.71 -4.22
C ARG A 127 -8.57 7.74 -5.27
N ILE A 128 -8.48 7.31 -6.52
CA ILE A 128 -8.35 8.16 -7.69
C ILE A 128 -9.48 7.84 -8.65
N ALA A 129 -10.09 8.87 -9.23
CA ALA A 129 -11.07 8.71 -10.29
C ALA A 129 -10.61 9.52 -11.50
N ARG A 130 -10.98 9.05 -12.70
CA ARG A 130 -10.72 9.78 -13.93
C ARG A 130 -11.34 11.17 -13.80
N ASP A 131 -10.62 12.18 -14.23
CA ASP A 131 -11.05 13.58 -14.24
C ASP A 131 -11.31 14.24 -12.87
N SER A 132 -11.13 13.51 -11.76
CA SER A 132 -11.40 14.02 -10.41
C SER A 132 -10.19 14.04 -9.48
N GLY A 133 -9.06 13.51 -9.95
CA GLY A 133 -7.82 13.45 -9.16
C GLY A 133 -7.88 12.43 -8.02
N SER A 134 -6.94 12.58 -7.07
CA SER A 134 -6.72 11.63 -5.98
C SER A 134 -7.11 12.22 -4.63
N ALA A 135 -7.82 11.44 -3.81
CA ALA A 135 -8.25 11.79 -2.47
C ALA A 135 -7.83 10.72 -1.46
N PHE A 136 -7.61 11.14 -0.21
CA PHE A 136 -7.32 10.27 0.92
C PHE A 136 -8.42 10.34 1.97
N LYS A 137 -8.65 9.23 2.66
CA LYS A 137 -9.47 9.15 3.88
C LYS A 137 -8.73 8.35 4.95
N VAL A 138 -8.93 8.74 6.20
CA VAL A 138 -8.53 7.95 7.37
C VAL A 138 -9.78 7.74 8.23
N ASN A 139 -10.13 6.49 8.51
CA ASN A 139 -11.38 6.12 9.18
C ASN A 139 -12.61 6.84 8.58
N SER A 140 -12.72 6.80 7.24
CA SER A 140 -13.79 7.43 6.46
C SER A 140 -13.84 8.97 6.49
N LYS A 141 -12.94 9.64 7.22
CA LYS A 141 -12.80 11.11 7.23
C LYS A 141 -11.79 11.54 6.19
N ASP A 142 -12.08 12.62 5.49
CA ASP A 142 -11.16 13.18 4.50
C ASP A 142 -9.83 13.59 5.16
N ALA A 143 -8.74 13.24 4.51
CA ALA A 143 -7.38 13.51 4.97
C ALA A 143 -6.54 14.17 3.88
N ARG A 144 -5.59 15.00 4.26
CA ARG A 144 -4.64 15.59 3.32
C ARG A 144 -3.54 14.59 2.99
N ALA A 145 -3.09 14.58 1.74
CA ALA A 145 -1.97 13.72 1.32
C ALA A 145 -0.74 13.87 2.22
N ARG A 146 -0.44 15.11 2.64
CA ARG A 146 0.68 15.39 3.54
C ARG A 146 0.52 14.72 4.90
N ASP A 147 -0.68 14.72 5.47
CA ASP A 147 -0.93 14.14 6.80
C ASP A 147 -0.76 12.61 6.75
N VAL A 148 -1.18 11.99 5.64
CA VAL A 148 -0.96 10.55 5.40
C VAL A 148 0.54 10.24 5.19
N GLN A 149 1.25 11.06 4.42
CA GLN A 149 2.70 10.90 4.24
C GLN A 149 3.45 11.01 5.57
N MET A 150 3.07 11.97 6.42
CA MET A 150 3.67 12.14 7.76
C MET A 150 3.37 10.94 8.66
N LEU A 151 2.13 10.43 8.66
CA LEU A 151 1.75 9.24 9.43
C LEU A 151 2.70 8.06 9.16
N PHE A 152 3.00 7.80 7.88
CA PHE A 152 3.88 6.68 7.51
C PHE A 152 5.37 7.02 7.67
N ALA A 153 5.77 8.28 7.52
CA ALA A 153 7.14 8.73 7.74
C ALA A 153 7.53 8.63 9.22
N ASP A 154 6.67 9.11 10.12
CA ASP A 154 6.89 9.09 11.57
C ASP A 154 6.99 7.65 12.10
N ALA A 155 6.28 6.72 11.47
CA ALA A 155 6.34 5.29 11.78
C ALA A 155 7.50 4.56 11.06
N SER A 156 8.46 5.27 10.45
CA SER A 156 9.57 4.70 9.66
C SER A 156 9.14 3.72 8.56
N THR A 157 7.85 3.72 8.21
CA THR A 157 7.22 2.83 7.22
C THR A 157 6.84 3.55 5.92
N GLY A 158 7.31 4.78 5.73
CA GLY A 158 6.95 5.61 4.58
C GLY A 158 7.23 4.96 3.22
N ALA A 159 6.58 5.49 2.17
CA ALA A 159 6.67 4.99 0.78
C ALA A 159 8.12 4.92 0.23
N HIS A 160 9.03 5.62 0.87
CA HIS A 160 10.47 5.65 0.56
C HIS A 160 11.34 4.99 1.64
N SER A 161 10.73 4.32 2.61
CA SER A 161 11.46 3.56 3.63
C SER A 161 12.36 2.50 2.96
N PRO A 162 13.59 2.27 3.46
CA PRO A 162 14.42 1.15 3.04
C PRO A 162 13.73 -0.21 3.26
N ALA A 163 12.71 -0.25 4.13
CA ALA A 163 11.84 -1.42 4.28
C ALA A 163 11.08 -1.80 2.99
N LEU A 164 10.88 -0.86 2.05
CA LEU A 164 10.24 -1.11 0.76
C LEU A 164 11.29 -1.45 -0.34
N VAL A 165 12.01 -2.54 -0.17
CA VAL A 165 13.06 -2.97 -1.10
C VAL A 165 12.47 -3.42 -2.44
N ARG A 166 13.01 -2.90 -3.55
CA ARG A 166 12.64 -3.31 -4.92
C ARG A 166 13.38 -4.57 -5.34
N GLN A 167 12.80 -5.29 -6.31
CA GLN A 167 13.51 -6.35 -7.02
C GLN A 167 14.81 -5.76 -7.62
N GLY A 168 15.96 -6.36 -7.30
CA GLY A 168 17.29 -5.90 -7.72
C GLY A 168 18.07 -5.12 -6.67
N GLN A 169 17.46 -4.66 -5.57
CA GLN A 169 18.18 -3.97 -4.48
C GLN A 169 18.60 -4.90 -3.33
N ILE A 170 18.30 -6.19 -3.42
CA ILE A 170 18.66 -7.21 -2.39
C ILE A 170 20.18 -7.48 -2.34
N ALA A 171 20.91 -7.11 -3.38
CA ALA A 171 22.37 -7.32 -3.43
C ALA A 171 23.18 -6.25 -2.69
N GLU A 172 22.53 -5.21 -2.15
CA GLU A 172 23.16 -4.08 -1.46
C GLU A 172 22.91 -4.09 0.06
N LEU A 173 22.23 -5.14 0.56
CA LEU A 173 22.02 -5.43 1.98
C LEU A 173 22.93 -6.58 2.41
#